data_85aa1290d646f64a94d9fb7e57617399
#
_entry.id   85aa1290d646f64a94d9fb7e57617399
#
_cell.length_a   1.000
_cell.length_b   1.000
_cell.length_c   1.000
_cell.angle_alpha   90.00
_cell.angle_beta   90.00
_cell.angle_gamma   90.00
#
_symmetry.space_group_name_H-M   'P 1'
#
loop_
_entity.id
_entity.type
_entity.pdbx_description
1 polymer ?
#
loop_
_entity_poly.entity_id
_entity_poly.type
_entity_poly.pdbx_seq_one_letter_code
_entity_poly.pdbx_strand_id
1 'polypeptide(L)'
;MEDLSPLMDRVERRLPACSTFFSYTGRLQMINSVLSPTVTYAMCSIKLPAGVIDNIDRVRKQCLWRGNDAMKKRGNLAAWSLVQKPKDKGGLGVLNLRLQNDSLLLKQLNKFYSKRDIPWVQLILHKYYRDKVPHEFPEVGSFWWKDVLRLNVLFRGVARCTIGDGSTVSSRGDIWSSEILALMFPVLYSFAKNKDISVKQLLQAIDLDSIFQLPLTLHAYDEMLNLQQYLNIIPYNPGLDDQWIFIWGNQNYTSSRYYRMVFQNF
;
A
#
# COMPACT_ATOMS: atom_id res chain seq x y z
N MET A 1 -22.03 4.05 2.35
CA MET A 1 -21.09 4.84 1.50
C MET A 1 -21.02 6.19 2.17
N GLU A 2 -19.85 6.61 2.65
CA GLU A 2 -19.71 7.94 3.26
C GLU A 2 -20.05 9.01 2.22
N ASP A 3 -20.81 10.02 2.65
CA ASP A 3 -21.11 11.16 1.81
C ASP A 3 -19.87 12.04 1.67
N LEU A 4 -19.24 12.03 0.50
CA LEU A 4 -18.08 12.84 0.18
C LEU A 4 -18.43 14.16 -0.51
N SER A 5 -19.73 14.52 -0.61
CA SER A 5 -20.17 15.79 -1.16
C SER A 5 -19.53 16.98 -0.46
N PRO A 6 -19.41 17.03 0.89
CA PRO A 6 -18.77 18.17 1.55
C PRO A 6 -17.30 18.37 1.17
N LEU A 7 -16.60 17.29 0.83
CA LEU A 7 -15.23 17.37 0.34
C LEU A 7 -15.18 17.98 -1.06
N MET A 8 -16.09 17.54 -1.96
CA MET A 8 -16.21 18.07 -3.31
C MET A 8 -16.59 19.54 -3.29
N ASP A 9 -17.61 19.92 -2.53
CA ASP A 9 -18.04 21.31 -2.35
C ASP A 9 -16.89 22.20 -1.88
N ARG A 10 -16.05 21.71 -0.96
CA ARG A 10 -14.89 22.46 -0.48
C ARG A 10 -13.86 22.69 -1.57
N VAL A 11 -13.63 21.73 -2.46
CA VAL A 11 -12.72 21.86 -3.60
C VAL A 11 -13.31 22.82 -4.64
N GLU A 12 -14.60 22.69 -4.97
CA GLU A 12 -15.30 23.50 -5.98
C GLU A 12 -15.40 24.97 -5.54
N ARG A 13 -15.69 25.25 -4.28
CA ARG A 13 -15.71 26.63 -3.74
C ARG A 13 -14.39 27.37 -3.86
N ARG A 14 -13.27 26.66 -4.04
CA ARG A 14 -11.95 27.25 -4.25
C ARG A 14 -11.62 27.50 -5.72
N LEU A 15 -12.41 26.95 -6.64
CA LEU A 15 -12.20 27.13 -8.09
C LEU A 15 -12.33 28.61 -8.54
N PRO A 16 -13.28 29.42 -8.03
CA PRO A 16 -13.37 30.83 -8.39
C PRO A 16 -12.11 31.65 -8.09
N ALA A 17 -11.33 31.23 -7.06
CA ALA A 17 -10.04 31.83 -6.77
C ALA A 17 -8.97 31.53 -7.84
N CYS A 18 -9.18 30.53 -8.71
CA CYS A 18 -8.37 30.28 -9.91
C CYS A 18 -8.69 31.29 -11.03
N SER A 19 -8.71 32.58 -10.68
CA SER A 19 -9.20 33.61 -11.55
C SER A 19 -8.42 33.71 -12.87
N THR A 20 -9.07 34.33 -13.87
CA THR A 20 -8.46 34.66 -15.17
C THR A 20 -7.22 35.54 -15.07
N PHE A 21 -7.02 36.23 -13.94
CA PHE A 21 -5.87 37.08 -13.68
C PHE A 21 -4.57 36.31 -13.41
N PHE A 22 -4.66 35.02 -13.01
CA PHE A 22 -3.45 34.24 -12.79
C PHE A 22 -2.83 33.76 -14.09
N SER A 23 -1.51 33.93 -14.20
CA SER A 23 -0.69 33.26 -15.20
C SER A 23 -0.78 31.74 -15.06
N TYR A 24 -0.32 30.98 -16.04
CA TYR A 24 -0.23 29.51 -15.93
C TYR A 24 0.57 29.06 -14.71
N THR A 25 1.67 29.76 -14.39
CA THR A 25 2.48 29.48 -13.19
C THR A 25 1.68 29.73 -11.91
N GLY A 26 0.92 30.83 -11.85
CA GLY A 26 0.07 31.13 -10.68
C GLY A 26 -1.02 30.09 -10.49
N ARG A 27 -1.64 29.59 -11.57
CA ARG A 27 -2.65 28.52 -11.51
C ARG A 27 -2.03 27.20 -11.09
N LEU A 28 -0.84 26.86 -11.58
CA LEU A 28 -0.10 25.67 -11.14
C LEU A 28 0.22 25.74 -9.64
N GLN A 29 0.63 26.91 -9.17
CA GLN A 29 0.88 27.13 -7.73
C GLN A 29 -0.41 26.97 -6.93
N MET A 30 -1.55 27.51 -7.40
CA MET A 30 -2.85 27.36 -6.77
C MET A 30 -3.28 25.89 -6.65
N ILE A 31 -3.06 25.08 -7.70
CA ILE A 31 -3.35 23.64 -7.69
C ILE A 31 -2.50 22.94 -6.61
N ASN A 32 -1.20 23.24 -6.56
CA ASN A 32 -0.28 22.53 -5.68
C ASN A 32 -0.40 22.98 -4.21
N SER A 33 -0.67 24.28 -3.97
CA SER A 33 -0.71 24.83 -2.60
C SER A 33 -2.11 24.88 -1.97
N VAL A 34 -3.18 24.82 -2.78
CA VAL A 34 -4.55 24.97 -2.29
C VAL A 34 -5.43 23.78 -2.63
N LEU A 35 -5.59 23.45 -3.92
CA LEU A 35 -6.55 22.42 -4.34
C LEU A 35 -6.10 21.01 -3.92
N SER A 36 -4.83 20.68 -4.13
CA SER A 36 -4.30 19.35 -3.77
C SER A 36 -4.26 19.12 -2.25
N PRO A 37 -3.76 20.05 -1.40
CA PRO A 37 -3.76 19.88 0.05
C PRO A 37 -5.17 19.77 0.67
N THR A 38 -6.18 20.39 0.06
CA THR A 38 -7.56 20.34 0.57
C THR A 38 -8.06 18.92 0.79
N VAL A 39 -7.66 17.99 -0.09
CA VAL A 39 -8.11 16.60 -0.03
C VAL A 39 -7.15 15.67 0.72
N THR A 40 -5.92 16.14 0.96
CA THR A 40 -4.87 15.32 1.58
C THR A 40 -5.25 14.82 2.98
N TYR A 41 -5.95 15.63 3.76
CA TYR A 41 -6.42 15.23 5.09
C TYR A 41 -7.36 14.01 5.03
N ALA A 42 -8.34 14.04 4.13
CA ALA A 42 -9.24 12.91 3.93
C ALA A 42 -8.47 11.67 3.43
N MET A 43 -7.50 11.86 2.54
CA MET A 43 -6.66 10.79 2.01
C MET A 43 -5.78 10.09 3.06
N CYS A 44 -5.45 10.76 4.17
CA CYS A 44 -4.72 10.14 5.28
C CYS A 44 -5.57 9.12 6.03
N SER A 45 -6.90 9.27 5.97
CA SER A 45 -7.85 8.52 6.78
C SER A 45 -8.65 7.50 5.98
N ILE A 46 -9.00 7.79 4.74
CA ILE A 46 -9.87 6.94 3.91
C ILE A 46 -9.32 6.76 2.49
N LYS A 47 -9.69 5.64 1.89
CA LYS A 47 -9.48 5.41 0.45
C LYS A 47 -10.56 6.15 -0.33
N LEU A 48 -10.14 7.18 -1.08
CA LEU A 48 -11.09 7.92 -1.92
C LEU A 48 -11.51 7.08 -3.12
N PRO A 49 -12.82 7.01 -3.42
CA PRO A 49 -13.32 6.37 -4.63
C PRO A 49 -12.74 7.00 -5.90
N ALA A 50 -12.54 6.18 -6.93
CA ALA A 50 -11.96 6.64 -8.20
C ALA A 50 -12.73 7.82 -8.81
N GLY A 51 -14.08 7.77 -8.79
CA GLY A 51 -14.93 8.84 -9.31
C GLY A 51 -14.77 10.17 -8.58
N VAL A 52 -14.53 10.13 -7.26
CA VAL A 52 -14.26 11.36 -6.48
C VAL A 52 -12.91 11.96 -6.88
N ILE A 53 -11.87 11.14 -7.02
CA ILE A 53 -10.57 11.61 -7.49
C ILE A 53 -10.66 12.18 -8.91
N ASP A 54 -11.41 11.54 -9.80
CA ASP A 54 -11.61 12.02 -11.18
C ASP A 54 -12.34 13.37 -11.22
N ASN A 55 -13.32 13.56 -10.33
CA ASN A 55 -14.00 14.85 -10.18
C ASN A 55 -13.06 15.95 -9.67
N ILE A 56 -12.24 15.65 -8.67
CA ILE A 56 -11.22 16.58 -8.16
C ILE A 56 -10.23 16.93 -9.28
N ASP A 57 -9.76 15.93 -10.02
CA ASP A 57 -8.84 16.15 -11.14
C ASP A 57 -9.49 16.94 -12.27
N ARG A 58 -10.79 16.81 -12.50
CA ARG A 58 -11.54 17.68 -13.44
C ARG A 58 -11.48 19.14 -13.02
N VAL A 59 -11.70 19.45 -11.73
CA VAL A 59 -11.59 20.81 -11.18
C VAL A 59 -10.15 21.34 -11.33
N ARG A 60 -9.15 20.52 -11.03
CA ARG A 60 -7.72 20.89 -11.15
C ARG A 60 -7.32 21.16 -12.61
N LYS A 61 -7.78 20.34 -13.56
CA LYS A 61 -7.59 20.54 -15.00
C LYS A 61 -8.25 21.84 -15.45
N GLN A 62 -9.49 22.11 -15.00
CA GLN A 62 -10.19 23.34 -15.29
C GLN A 62 -9.40 24.56 -14.79
N CYS A 63 -8.94 24.55 -13.53
CA CYS A 63 -8.11 25.60 -12.96
C CYS A 63 -6.85 25.83 -13.81
N LEU A 64 -6.14 24.76 -14.19
CA LEU A 64 -4.89 24.88 -14.95
C LEU A 64 -5.11 25.49 -16.35
N TRP A 65 -6.04 24.91 -17.12
CA TRP A 65 -6.17 25.20 -18.54
C TRP A 65 -7.11 26.35 -18.87
N ARG A 66 -8.19 26.51 -18.10
CA ARG A 66 -9.25 27.47 -18.38
C ARG A 66 -9.31 28.63 -17.38
N GLY A 67 -8.79 28.47 -16.17
CA GLY A 67 -9.01 29.40 -15.07
C GLY A 67 -10.47 29.42 -14.67
N ASN A 68 -11.05 30.63 -14.46
CA ASN A 68 -12.46 30.81 -14.14
C ASN A 68 -13.35 31.00 -15.37
N ASP A 69 -12.79 30.94 -16.58
CA ASP A 69 -13.53 31.17 -17.82
C ASP A 69 -14.09 29.86 -18.38
N ALA A 70 -15.33 29.52 -18.00
CA ALA A 70 -16.04 28.33 -18.47
C ALA A 70 -16.31 28.38 -20.00
N MET A 71 -16.32 29.55 -20.61
CA MET A 71 -16.61 29.76 -22.04
C MET A 71 -15.39 29.47 -22.93
N LYS A 72 -14.19 29.47 -22.41
CA LYS A 72 -12.98 29.13 -23.19
C LYS A 72 -12.97 27.64 -23.52
N LYS A 73 -13.35 27.28 -24.73
CA LYS A 73 -13.20 25.94 -25.33
C LYS A 73 -11.76 25.58 -25.65
N ARG A 74 -10.79 25.95 -24.81
CA ARG A 74 -9.41 25.46 -24.97
C ARG A 74 -9.32 24.03 -24.47
N GLY A 75 -8.90 23.13 -25.35
CA GLY A 75 -8.59 21.75 -24.98
C GLY A 75 -7.45 21.66 -23.96
N ASN A 76 -7.26 20.51 -23.37
CA ASN A 76 -6.10 20.25 -22.54
C ASN A 76 -4.83 20.30 -23.42
N LEU A 77 -3.85 21.11 -23.06
CA LEU A 77 -2.58 21.26 -23.82
C LEU A 77 -1.66 20.05 -23.67
N ALA A 78 -1.83 19.27 -22.61
CA ALA A 78 -1.05 18.07 -22.36
C ALA A 78 -1.89 17.00 -21.64
N ALA A 79 -1.49 15.73 -21.78
CA ALA A 79 -2.08 14.64 -21.04
C ALA A 79 -1.91 14.86 -19.51
N TRP A 80 -2.97 14.60 -18.73
CA TRP A 80 -2.93 14.83 -17.29
C TRP A 80 -1.88 13.97 -16.58
N SER A 81 -1.66 12.75 -17.05
CA SER A 81 -0.60 11.87 -16.58
C SER A 81 0.80 12.47 -16.75
N LEU A 82 1.03 13.21 -17.83
CA LEU A 82 2.28 13.94 -18.04
C LEU A 82 2.41 15.13 -17.09
N VAL A 83 1.33 15.91 -16.90
CA VAL A 83 1.28 17.03 -15.95
C VAL A 83 1.59 16.58 -14.52
N GLN A 84 1.18 15.38 -14.15
CA GLN A 84 1.39 14.78 -12.83
C GLN A 84 2.80 14.21 -12.63
N LYS A 85 3.61 14.06 -13.67
CA LYS A 85 5.01 13.62 -13.50
C LYS A 85 5.81 14.65 -12.71
N PRO A 86 6.82 14.22 -11.94
CA PRO A 86 7.79 15.12 -11.33
C PRO A 86 8.48 16.02 -12.36
N LYS A 87 8.94 17.19 -11.92
CA LYS A 87 9.58 18.17 -12.81
C LYS A 87 10.88 17.65 -13.46
N ASP A 88 11.66 16.89 -12.70
CA ASP A 88 12.87 16.20 -13.16
C ASP A 88 12.61 15.09 -14.18
N LYS A 89 11.34 14.65 -14.30
CA LYS A 89 10.85 13.67 -15.28
C LYS A 89 10.00 14.30 -16.39
N GLY A 90 10.14 15.60 -16.62
CA GLY A 90 9.47 16.36 -17.68
C GLY A 90 8.01 16.69 -17.43
N GLY A 91 7.51 16.55 -16.20
CA GLY A 91 6.16 16.95 -15.80
C GLY A 91 6.11 18.34 -15.17
N LEU A 92 4.91 18.75 -14.74
CA LEU A 92 4.70 20.01 -14.01
C LEU A 92 4.74 19.82 -12.48
N GLY A 93 4.89 18.59 -11.99
CA GLY A 93 4.91 18.27 -10.58
C GLY A 93 3.56 18.46 -9.88
N VAL A 94 2.45 18.31 -10.62
CA VAL A 94 1.12 18.25 -10.01
C VAL A 94 0.94 16.90 -9.35
N LEU A 95 0.50 16.92 -8.08
CA LEU A 95 0.34 15.71 -7.29
C LEU A 95 -0.62 14.70 -7.94
N ASN A 96 -0.20 13.46 -8.13
CA ASN A 96 -1.08 12.36 -8.51
C ASN A 96 -1.87 11.90 -7.28
N LEU A 97 -3.18 12.21 -7.24
CA LEU A 97 -4.00 11.98 -6.05
C LEU A 97 -4.24 10.50 -5.76
N ARG A 98 -4.31 9.65 -6.79
CA ARG A 98 -4.47 8.19 -6.60
C ARG A 98 -3.25 7.62 -5.89
N LEU A 99 -2.07 7.89 -6.44
CA LEU A 99 -0.81 7.45 -5.85
C LEU A 99 -0.57 8.06 -4.47
N GLN A 100 -0.95 9.33 -4.28
CA GLN A 100 -0.84 9.99 -2.98
C GLN A 100 -1.72 9.33 -1.92
N ASN A 101 -2.97 8.99 -2.25
CA ASN A 101 -3.89 8.31 -1.34
C ASN A 101 -3.33 6.93 -0.94
N ASP A 102 -2.84 6.14 -1.89
CA ASP A 102 -2.22 4.86 -1.62
C ASP A 102 -0.99 5.00 -0.73
N SER A 103 -0.11 5.94 -1.05
CA SER A 103 1.11 6.19 -0.29
C SER A 103 0.83 6.64 1.16
N LEU A 104 -0.26 7.36 1.40
CA LEU A 104 -0.66 7.77 2.75
C LEU A 104 -1.29 6.62 3.54
N LEU A 105 -2.11 5.79 2.92
CA LEU A 105 -2.76 4.65 3.57
C LEU A 105 -1.78 3.50 3.84
N LEU A 106 -0.77 3.29 3.01
CA LEU A 106 0.30 2.32 3.28
C LEU A 106 1.00 2.56 4.62
N LYS A 107 1.00 3.79 5.13
CA LYS A 107 1.48 4.11 6.49
C LYS A 107 0.66 3.40 7.57
N GLN A 108 -0.62 3.14 7.33
CA GLN A 108 -1.47 2.42 8.28
C GLN A 108 -1.09 0.94 8.32
N LEU A 109 -0.78 0.33 7.16
CA LEU A 109 -0.26 -1.05 7.11
C LEU A 109 1.07 -1.16 7.85
N ASN A 110 1.98 -0.21 7.66
CA ASN A 110 3.23 -0.20 8.42
C ASN A 110 3.01 -0.16 9.94
N LYS A 111 2.06 0.67 10.42
CA LYS A 111 1.72 0.71 11.85
C LYS A 111 1.16 -0.62 12.34
N PHE A 112 0.33 -1.26 11.52
CA PHE A 112 -0.32 -2.53 11.83
C PHE A 112 0.71 -3.67 11.89
N TYR A 113 1.51 -3.86 10.85
CA TYR A 113 2.52 -4.92 10.80
C TYR A 113 3.67 -4.73 11.80
N SER A 114 3.97 -3.49 12.19
CA SER A 114 4.92 -3.18 13.26
C SER A 114 4.28 -3.26 14.65
N LYS A 115 3.07 -3.79 14.79
CA LYS A 115 2.31 -3.92 16.07
C LYS A 115 2.39 -2.67 16.94
N ARG A 116 2.33 -1.46 16.33
CA ARG A 116 2.40 -0.23 17.09
C ARG A 116 1.38 -0.21 18.22
N ASP A 117 1.77 0.22 19.40
CA ASP A 117 0.87 0.39 20.54
C ASP A 117 -0.08 1.59 20.32
N ILE A 118 -1.10 1.34 19.49
CA ILE A 118 -2.13 2.30 19.11
C ILE A 118 -3.49 1.58 19.23
N PRO A 119 -4.51 2.21 19.85
CA PRO A 119 -5.78 1.54 20.16
C PRO A 119 -6.43 0.81 18.99
N TRP A 120 -6.45 1.41 17.79
CA TRP A 120 -7.06 0.77 16.62
C TRP A 120 -6.27 -0.46 16.12
N VAL A 121 -4.94 -0.46 16.24
CA VAL A 121 -4.08 -1.61 15.87
C VAL A 121 -4.39 -2.76 16.80
N GLN A 122 -4.38 -2.52 18.12
CA GLN A 122 -4.69 -3.51 19.12
C GLN A 122 -6.11 -4.07 18.96
N LEU A 123 -7.10 -3.20 18.71
CA LEU A 123 -8.48 -3.63 18.47
C LEU A 123 -8.58 -4.58 17.26
N ILE A 124 -7.93 -4.25 16.15
CA ILE A 124 -7.98 -5.07 14.93
C ILE A 124 -7.25 -6.40 15.14
N LEU A 125 -6.05 -6.37 15.76
CA LEU A 125 -5.32 -7.59 16.08
C LEU A 125 -6.15 -8.51 16.97
N HIS A 126 -6.68 -8.01 18.08
CA HIS A 126 -7.48 -8.82 19.00
C HIS A 126 -8.78 -9.35 18.39
N LYS A 127 -9.46 -8.53 17.59
CA LYS A 127 -10.78 -8.90 17.05
C LYS A 127 -10.70 -9.87 15.88
N TYR A 128 -9.72 -9.71 15.00
CA TYR A 128 -9.70 -10.40 13.70
C TYR A 128 -8.50 -11.32 13.48
N TYR A 129 -7.38 -11.10 14.20
CA TYR A 129 -6.09 -11.74 13.86
C TYR A 129 -5.37 -12.35 15.06
N ARG A 130 -6.09 -12.89 16.05
CA ARG A 130 -5.47 -13.51 17.23
C ARG A 130 -4.38 -14.52 16.88
N ASP A 131 -4.67 -15.37 15.88
CA ASP A 131 -3.81 -16.48 15.48
C ASP A 131 -3.56 -16.52 13.95
N LYS A 132 -3.89 -15.46 13.25
CA LYS A 132 -3.77 -15.37 11.79
C LYS A 132 -3.06 -14.11 11.37
N VAL A 133 -2.27 -14.23 10.30
CA VAL A 133 -1.72 -13.06 9.63
C VAL A 133 -2.72 -12.59 8.57
N PRO A 134 -3.00 -11.28 8.45
CA PRO A 134 -3.86 -10.78 7.40
C PRO A 134 -3.15 -10.90 6.05
N HIS A 135 -3.56 -11.89 5.26
CA HIS A 135 -3.07 -12.09 3.91
C HIS A 135 -4.13 -11.75 2.88
N GLU A 136 -3.68 -11.47 1.74
CA GLU A 136 -4.18 -11.26 0.39
C GLU A 136 -5.65 -10.83 0.20
N PHE A 137 -6.63 -11.30 0.96
CA PHE A 137 -8.04 -10.91 0.77
C PHE A 137 -8.74 -10.62 2.10
N PRO A 138 -9.15 -9.37 2.33
CA PRO A 138 -9.84 -8.97 3.55
C PRO A 138 -11.32 -9.38 3.48
N GLU A 139 -11.64 -10.59 3.83
CA GLU A 139 -13.04 -11.00 4.02
C GLU A 139 -13.61 -10.44 5.32
N VAL A 140 -12.75 -10.10 6.28
CA VAL A 140 -13.12 -9.74 7.65
C VAL A 140 -12.71 -8.30 7.95
N GLY A 141 -13.55 -7.59 8.70
CA GLY A 141 -13.25 -6.25 9.19
C GLY A 141 -14.18 -5.16 8.68
N SER A 142 -13.96 -3.94 9.18
CA SER A 142 -14.68 -2.75 8.76
C SER A 142 -14.38 -2.42 7.29
N PHE A 143 -15.27 -1.65 6.66
CA PHE A 143 -15.08 -1.12 5.30
C PHE A 143 -13.69 -0.45 5.14
N TRP A 144 -13.35 0.44 6.08
CA TRP A 144 -12.05 1.11 6.10
C TRP A 144 -10.88 0.13 6.12
N TRP A 145 -10.94 -0.88 7.00
CA TRP A 145 -9.86 -1.84 7.13
C TRP A 145 -9.69 -2.70 5.87
N LYS A 146 -10.79 -3.08 5.25
CA LYS A 146 -10.77 -3.80 3.96
C LYS A 146 -10.07 -2.99 2.87
N ASP A 147 -10.33 -1.68 2.79
CA ASP A 147 -9.68 -0.80 1.82
C ASP A 147 -8.18 -0.62 2.08
N VAL A 148 -7.78 -0.54 3.35
CA VAL A 148 -6.37 -0.49 3.73
C VAL A 148 -5.67 -1.81 3.38
N LEU A 149 -6.28 -2.96 3.68
CA LEU A 149 -5.69 -4.28 3.37
C LEU A 149 -5.55 -4.56 1.87
N ARG A 150 -6.41 -4.02 1.02
CA ARG A 150 -6.24 -4.13 -0.44
C ARG A 150 -4.91 -3.57 -0.93
N LEU A 151 -4.29 -2.68 -0.16
CA LEU A 151 -2.96 -2.15 -0.47
C LEU A 151 -1.82 -3.07 -0.03
N ASN A 152 -2.13 -4.23 0.54
CA ASN A 152 -1.11 -5.15 1.06
C ASN A 152 -0.13 -5.61 -0.01
N VAL A 153 -0.60 -5.86 -1.23
CA VAL A 153 0.27 -6.21 -2.37
C VAL A 153 1.30 -5.11 -2.63
N LEU A 154 0.90 -3.84 -2.55
CA LEU A 154 1.82 -2.70 -2.72
C LEU A 154 2.80 -2.59 -1.55
N PHE A 155 2.34 -2.84 -0.32
CA PHE A 155 3.18 -2.84 0.87
C PHE A 155 4.27 -3.91 0.76
N ARG A 156 3.89 -5.14 0.45
CA ARG A 156 4.80 -6.28 0.29
C ARG A 156 5.78 -6.10 -0.87
N GLY A 157 5.35 -5.45 -1.96
CA GLY A 157 6.23 -5.14 -3.08
C GLY A 157 7.38 -4.18 -2.75
N VAL A 158 7.32 -3.48 -1.60
CA VAL A 158 8.35 -2.51 -1.18
C VAL A 158 8.97 -2.83 0.18
N ALA A 159 8.49 -3.86 0.86
CA ALA A 159 8.91 -4.22 2.21
C ALA A 159 9.45 -5.66 2.26
N ARG A 160 10.48 -5.86 3.07
CA ARG A 160 10.96 -7.18 3.50
C ARG A 160 10.97 -7.21 5.02
N CYS A 161 10.87 -8.38 5.61
CA CYS A 161 10.84 -8.53 7.05
C CYS A 161 12.10 -9.23 7.57
N THR A 162 12.69 -8.70 8.62
CA THR A 162 13.61 -9.44 9.49
C THR A 162 12.78 -10.06 10.60
N ILE A 163 12.80 -11.38 10.70
CA ILE A 163 11.96 -12.14 11.62
C ILE A 163 12.38 -11.89 13.06
N GLY A 164 11.39 -11.56 13.88
CA GLY A 164 11.42 -11.67 15.32
C GLY A 164 10.62 -12.89 15.77
N ASP A 165 9.37 -12.68 16.20
CA ASP A 165 8.43 -13.75 16.56
C ASP A 165 7.71 -14.40 15.37
N GLY A 166 7.84 -13.83 14.18
CA GLY A 166 7.27 -14.34 12.94
C GLY A 166 5.73 -14.29 12.85
N SER A 167 5.06 -13.59 13.74
CA SER A 167 3.59 -13.58 13.82
C SER A 167 2.92 -12.68 12.81
N THR A 168 3.63 -11.66 12.29
CA THR A 168 3.09 -10.71 11.31
C THR A 168 3.48 -11.03 9.87
N VAL A 169 4.29 -12.07 9.68
CA VAL A 169 4.91 -12.42 8.40
C VAL A 169 4.27 -13.64 7.79
N SER A 170 3.90 -13.55 6.52
CA SER A 170 3.45 -14.69 5.74
C SER A 170 4.62 -15.62 5.42
N SER A 171 4.48 -16.88 5.78
CA SER A 171 5.49 -17.87 5.43
C SER A 171 5.67 -18.03 3.92
N ARG A 172 4.58 -17.87 3.18
CA ARG A 172 4.52 -18.13 1.74
C ARG A 172 4.87 -16.91 0.90
N GLY A 173 4.30 -15.74 1.23
CA GLY A 173 4.23 -14.60 0.32
C GLY A 173 5.13 -13.43 0.65
N ASP A 174 5.71 -13.39 1.86
CA ASP A 174 6.59 -12.29 2.27
C ASP A 174 8.06 -12.64 2.04
N ILE A 175 8.86 -11.60 1.77
CA ILE A 175 10.32 -11.72 1.74
C ILE A 175 10.83 -11.55 3.18
N TRP A 176 11.14 -12.66 3.82
CA TRP A 176 11.66 -12.71 5.19
C TRP A 176 12.97 -13.47 5.30
N SER A 177 13.43 -14.00 4.19
CA SER A 177 14.72 -14.64 4.00
C SER A 177 15.38 -14.09 2.73
N SER A 178 16.13 -14.89 2.00
CA SER A 178 16.71 -14.48 0.72
C SER A 178 15.64 -14.23 -0.34
N GLU A 179 14.60 -15.07 -0.38
CA GLU A 179 13.56 -15.07 -1.39
C GLU A 179 12.19 -15.44 -0.80
N ILE A 180 11.14 -15.40 -1.64
CA ILE A 180 9.79 -15.85 -1.30
C ILE A 180 9.77 -17.38 -1.31
N LEU A 181 9.41 -18.02 -0.19
CA LEU A 181 9.43 -19.48 -0.08
C LEU A 181 8.53 -20.18 -1.13
N ALA A 182 7.39 -19.61 -1.47
CA ALA A 182 6.53 -20.18 -2.52
C ALA A 182 7.17 -20.16 -3.91
N LEU A 183 8.18 -19.33 -4.15
CA LEU A 183 8.96 -19.33 -5.39
C LEU A 183 10.16 -20.28 -5.31
N MET A 184 10.71 -20.49 -4.11
CA MET A 184 11.78 -21.46 -3.89
C MET A 184 11.28 -22.91 -3.93
N PHE A 185 10.09 -23.16 -3.40
CA PHE A 185 9.47 -24.49 -3.24
C PHE A 185 8.07 -24.54 -3.86
N PRO A 186 7.92 -24.30 -5.18
CA PRO A 186 6.61 -24.10 -5.80
C PRO A 186 5.75 -25.37 -5.79
N VAL A 187 6.35 -26.54 -5.96
CA VAL A 187 5.61 -27.81 -5.98
C VAL A 187 5.09 -28.13 -4.59
N LEU A 188 5.93 -28.02 -3.56
CA LEU A 188 5.53 -28.24 -2.17
C LEU A 188 4.41 -27.31 -1.77
N TYR A 189 4.51 -26.00 -2.06
CA TYR A 189 3.48 -25.03 -1.69
C TYR A 189 2.16 -25.20 -2.45
N SER A 190 2.11 -25.97 -3.54
CA SER A 190 0.87 -26.39 -4.18
C SER A 190 0.05 -27.36 -3.32
N PHE A 191 0.72 -28.11 -2.43
CA PHE A 191 0.11 -29.02 -1.46
C PHE A 191 -0.23 -28.36 -0.12
N ALA A 192 -0.03 -27.06 0.06
CA ALA A 192 -0.29 -26.39 1.33
C ALA A 192 -1.78 -26.47 1.71
N LYS A 193 -2.08 -27.02 2.90
CA LYS A 193 -3.44 -27.10 3.47
C LYS A 193 -4.03 -25.72 3.74
N ASN A 194 -3.19 -24.85 4.29
CA ASN A 194 -3.55 -23.47 4.56
C ASN A 194 -2.49 -22.55 3.93
N LYS A 195 -2.94 -21.62 3.09
CA LYS A 195 -2.06 -20.66 2.42
C LYS A 195 -1.68 -19.48 3.30
N ASP A 196 -2.39 -19.28 4.41
CA ASP A 196 -2.32 -18.11 5.28
C ASP A 196 -1.65 -18.41 6.63
N ILE A 197 -0.62 -19.26 6.65
CA ILE A 197 0.15 -19.52 7.86
C ILE A 197 1.25 -18.46 8.04
N SER A 198 1.46 -18.05 9.29
CA SER A 198 2.57 -17.19 9.66
C SER A 198 3.89 -17.95 9.68
N VAL A 199 5.00 -17.22 9.62
CA VAL A 199 6.33 -17.80 9.84
C VAL A 199 6.41 -18.42 11.23
N LYS A 200 5.79 -17.81 12.24
CA LYS A 200 5.67 -18.37 13.58
C LYS A 200 5.05 -19.77 13.57
N GLN A 201 3.91 -19.91 12.90
CA GLN A 201 3.21 -21.21 12.79
C GLN A 201 4.06 -22.24 12.03
N LEU A 202 4.76 -21.81 10.98
CA LEU A 202 5.65 -22.70 10.22
C LEU A 202 6.83 -23.18 11.07
N LEU A 203 7.49 -22.27 11.83
CA LEU A 203 8.64 -22.61 12.66
C LEU A 203 8.28 -23.39 13.93
N GLN A 204 7.06 -23.24 14.43
CA GLN A 204 6.56 -23.96 15.61
C GLN A 204 5.85 -25.27 15.26
N ALA A 205 5.67 -25.59 13.98
CA ALA A 205 5.11 -26.88 13.58
C ALA A 205 6.02 -28.02 14.03
N ILE A 206 5.46 -28.96 14.78
CA ILE A 206 6.20 -30.14 15.27
C ILE A 206 6.61 -30.99 14.07
N ASP A 207 5.76 -31.02 13.04
CA ASP A 207 5.98 -31.79 11.83
C ASP A 207 5.43 -31.01 10.62
N LEU A 208 6.22 -30.91 9.56
CA LEU A 208 5.84 -30.26 8.32
C LEU A 208 4.67 -30.99 7.61
N ASP A 209 4.50 -32.28 7.84
CA ASP A 209 3.39 -33.09 7.34
C ASP A 209 2.03 -32.53 7.79
N SER A 210 2.00 -31.84 8.93
CA SER A 210 0.78 -31.20 9.41
C SER A 210 0.34 -30.02 8.54
N ILE A 211 1.28 -29.39 7.83
CA ILE A 211 1.09 -28.17 7.03
C ILE A 211 0.68 -28.50 5.59
N PHE A 212 1.16 -29.64 5.06
CA PHE A 212 0.95 -30.03 3.67
C PHE A 212 -0.05 -31.20 3.54
N GLN A 213 -0.70 -31.28 2.39
CA GLN A 213 -1.61 -32.38 2.04
C GLN A 213 -0.78 -33.60 1.61
N LEU A 214 -1.03 -34.75 2.25
CA LEU A 214 -0.40 -36.02 1.90
C LEU A 214 -1.33 -36.86 1.02
N PRO A 215 -0.80 -37.73 0.15
CA PRO A 215 0.61 -37.99 -0.11
C PRO A 215 1.27 -36.92 -0.98
N LEU A 216 2.55 -36.64 -0.76
CA LEU A 216 3.36 -35.78 -1.62
C LEU A 216 3.90 -36.54 -2.83
N THR A 217 4.12 -35.84 -3.93
CA THR A 217 4.94 -36.36 -5.03
C THR A 217 6.43 -36.42 -4.61
N LEU A 218 7.25 -37.21 -5.29
CA LEU A 218 8.68 -37.28 -5.00
C LEU A 218 9.34 -35.90 -5.01
N HIS A 219 9.03 -35.09 -6.01
CA HIS A 219 9.56 -33.73 -6.11
C HIS A 219 9.12 -32.83 -4.94
N ALA A 220 7.84 -32.88 -4.56
CA ALA A 220 7.35 -32.12 -3.39
C ALA A 220 8.00 -32.60 -2.09
N TYR A 221 8.29 -33.90 -1.97
CA TYR A 221 8.99 -34.45 -0.83
C TYR A 221 10.45 -33.97 -0.75
N ASP A 222 11.16 -33.95 -1.89
CA ASP A 222 12.52 -33.38 -1.96
C ASP A 222 12.54 -31.89 -1.58
N GLU A 223 11.56 -31.11 -2.09
CA GLU A 223 11.39 -29.71 -1.68
C GLU A 223 11.09 -29.57 -0.20
N MET A 224 10.31 -30.48 0.42
CA MET A 224 10.02 -30.48 1.84
C MET A 224 11.29 -30.73 2.68
N LEU A 225 12.14 -31.67 2.30
CA LEU A 225 13.42 -31.90 2.96
C LEU A 225 14.33 -30.68 2.86
N ASN A 226 14.39 -30.06 1.71
CA ASN A 226 15.15 -28.82 1.51
C ASN A 226 14.60 -27.66 2.34
N LEU A 227 13.28 -27.51 2.42
CA LEU A 227 12.63 -26.52 3.29
C LEU A 227 12.99 -26.77 4.76
N GLN A 228 12.96 -28.02 5.23
CA GLN A 228 13.31 -28.36 6.60
C GLN A 228 14.76 -27.99 6.94
N GLN A 229 15.70 -28.30 6.05
CA GLN A 229 17.09 -27.89 6.20
C GLN A 229 17.23 -26.37 6.22
N TYR A 230 16.52 -25.69 5.35
CA TYR A 230 16.51 -24.23 5.25
C TYR A 230 15.99 -23.57 6.52
N LEU A 231 14.89 -24.06 7.10
CA LEU A 231 14.30 -23.53 8.34
C LEU A 231 15.24 -23.69 9.54
N ASN A 232 16.04 -24.74 9.60
CA ASN A 232 17.00 -24.98 10.70
C ASN A 232 18.14 -23.96 10.74
N ILE A 233 18.43 -23.25 9.65
CA ILE A 233 19.53 -22.28 9.55
C ILE A 233 19.04 -20.85 9.90
N ILE A 234 17.73 -20.62 9.85
CA ILE A 234 17.17 -19.28 10.02
C ILE A 234 17.22 -18.86 11.49
N PRO A 235 17.78 -17.67 11.78
CA PRO A 235 17.75 -17.14 13.14
C PRO A 235 16.29 -16.79 13.51
N TYR A 236 15.78 -17.40 14.57
CA TYR A 236 14.47 -17.16 15.11
C TYR A 236 14.57 -16.69 16.55
N ASN A 237 13.98 -15.53 16.86
CA ASN A 237 13.94 -14.98 18.20
C ASN A 237 12.51 -14.64 18.62
N PRO A 238 11.83 -15.55 19.35
CA PRO A 238 10.43 -15.38 19.74
C PRO A 238 10.18 -14.23 20.73
N GLY A 239 11.24 -13.66 21.31
CA GLY A 239 11.14 -12.53 22.23
C GLY A 239 11.19 -11.15 21.57
N LEU A 240 11.38 -11.08 20.26
CA LEU A 240 11.46 -9.84 19.51
C LEU A 240 10.28 -9.71 18.53
N ASP A 241 9.83 -8.48 18.30
CA ASP A 241 8.86 -8.19 17.24
C ASP A 241 9.50 -8.24 15.86
N ASP A 242 8.68 -8.57 14.86
CA ASP A 242 9.06 -8.56 13.44
C ASP A 242 9.44 -7.15 12.98
N GLN A 243 10.56 -7.01 12.27
CA GLN A 243 11.05 -5.72 11.79
C GLN A 243 10.91 -5.59 10.28
N TRP A 244 10.05 -4.69 9.84
CA TRP A 244 9.83 -4.41 8.43
C TRP A 244 10.81 -3.36 7.92
N ILE A 245 11.57 -3.72 6.88
CA ILE A 245 12.57 -2.88 6.22
C ILE A 245 12.12 -2.63 4.80
N PHE A 246 12.21 -1.37 4.36
CA PHE A 246 11.78 -0.98 3.02
C PHE A 246 12.94 -0.95 2.03
N ILE A 247 12.64 -1.12 0.74
CA ILE A 247 13.64 -1.16 -0.33
C ILE A 247 14.57 0.07 -0.38
N TRP A 248 14.18 1.18 0.25
CA TRP A 248 15.04 2.36 0.43
C TRP A 248 15.97 2.29 1.65
N GLY A 249 16.15 1.10 2.25
CA GLY A 249 17.13 0.85 3.30
C GLY A 249 16.77 1.38 4.69
N ASN A 250 15.49 1.66 4.99
CA ASN A 250 15.06 2.20 6.27
C ASN A 250 13.88 1.41 6.85
N GLN A 251 13.80 1.30 8.18
CA GLN A 251 12.68 0.71 8.91
C GLN A 251 11.47 1.65 8.97
N ASN A 252 11.65 2.95 8.72
CA ASN A 252 10.56 3.91 8.76
C ASN A 252 9.94 4.08 7.37
N TYR A 253 8.67 3.69 7.25
CA TYR A 253 7.88 4.01 6.08
C TYR A 253 7.66 5.52 5.98
N THR A 254 7.91 6.08 4.80
CA THR A 254 7.55 7.46 4.47
C THR A 254 6.79 7.50 3.15
N SER A 255 5.57 8.06 3.18
CA SER A 255 4.72 8.19 1.98
C SER A 255 5.41 8.97 0.86
N SER A 256 6.24 9.96 1.20
CA SER A 256 7.02 10.73 0.22
C SER A 256 8.06 9.88 -0.52
N ARG A 257 8.73 8.93 0.16
CA ARG A 257 9.69 8.03 -0.50
C ARG A 257 8.99 7.04 -1.41
N TYR A 258 7.88 6.44 -0.94
CA TYR A 258 7.06 5.56 -1.76
C TYR A 258 6.54 6.28 -3.00
N TYR A 259 5.97 7.49 -2.84
CA TYR A 259 5.46 8.28 -3.95
C TYR A 259 6.54 8.56 -5.01
N ARG A 260 7.74 8.99 -4.60
CA ARG A 260 8.85 9.25 -5.53
C ARG A 260 9.35 8.00 -6.23
N MET A 261 9.48 6.89 -5.50
CA MET A 261 9.97 5.62 -6.03
C MET A 261 9.13 5.13 -7.23
N VAL A 262 7.80 5.28 -7.18
CA VAL A 262 6.93 4.88 -8.29
C VAL A 262 7.29 5.61 -9.59
N PHE A 263 7.76 6.86 -9.52
CA PHE A 263 8.19 7.60 -10.70
C PHE A 263 9.67 7.37 -11.08
N GLN A 264 10.45 6.69 -10.27
CA GLN A 264 11.84 6.35 -10.62
C GLN A 264 11.91 5.15 -11.56
N ASN A 265 10.93 4.27 -11.50
CA ASN A 265 10.85 3.03 -12.28
C ASN A 265 10.08 3.20 -13.62
N PHE A 266 9.72 4.43 -13.97
CA PHE A 266 9.13 4.84 -15.23
C PHE A 266 10.04 5.91 -15.86
#